data_0d75c9eab43b582133f70c533f3d9aed
#
_entry.id   0d75c9eab43b582133f70c533f3d9aed
#
_cell.length_a   1.000
_cell.length_b   1.000
_cell.length_c   1.000
_cell.angle_alpha   90.00
_cell.angle_beta   90.00
_cell.angle_gamma   90.00
#
_symmetry.space_group_name_H-M   'P 1'
#
loop_
_entity.id
_entity.type
_entity.pdbx_description
1 polymer ?
#
loop_
_entity_poly.entity_id
_entity_poly.type
_entity_poly.pdbx_seq_one_letter_code
_entity_poly.pdbx_strand_id
1 'polypeptide(L)'
;MDHAAVSEPGATLLKRDLFGTVHRLGGVDPDADADRVQRDTACAATGLRWLARRLAAREARALHALRHLPGVPRLVSWDGERLVRSWLPGVPLQSAGGVDPAYFREALHLLRRLHAAGLVHNDLAKEPNWLVGPDGRPAIVDFQLAMQPRVRGRVFRMLARDDLRHLLKHKRSYCAAHLTARQCAILARRSPPAAAWAHTVKPVYRFVTRRLLGWADREGAGDRGAA
;
A
#
# COMPACT_ATOMS: atom_id res chain seq x y z
N MET A 1 -20.26 5.84 -26.63
CA MET A 1 -21.08 6.41 -25.54
C MET A 1 -20.13 6.78 -24.44
N ASP A 2 -19.78 8.06 -24.41
CA ASP A 2 -18.91 8.64 -23.38
C ASP A 2 -19.66 8.63 -22.04
N HIS A 3 -19.25 7.75 -21.14
CA HIS A 3 -19.63 7.89 -19.74
C HIS A 3 -18.83 9.07 -19.17
N ALA A 4 -19.45 10.25 -19.21
CA ALA A 4 -18.99 11.41 -18.49
C ALA A 4 -18.76 11.02 -17.01
N ALA A 5 -17.51 11.09 -16.57
CA ALA A 5 -17.16 10.97 -15.17
C ALA A 5 -17.94 12.07 -14.43
N VAL A 6 -18.90 11.68 -13.61
CA VAL A 6 -19.56 12.59 -12.68
C VAL A 6 -18.48 13.02 -11.69
N SER A 7 -17.89 14.18 -11.94
CA SER A 7 -17.00 14.84 -10.98
C SER A 7 -17.87 15.36 -9.85
N GLU A 8 -17.87 14.69 -8.70
CA GLU A 8 -18.46 15.27 -7.49
C GLU A 8 -17.75 16.59 -7.17
N PRO A 9 -18.47 17.67 -6.82
CA PRO A 9 -17.88 18.95 -6.45
C PRO A 9 -16.95 18.72 -5.24
N GLY A 10 -15.68 19.13 -5.37
CA GLY A 10 -14.66 18.93 -4.33
C GLY A 10 -13.78 17.69 -4.48
N ALA A 11 -13.93 16.88 -5.53
CA ALA A 11 -13.07 15.73 -5.78
C ALA A 11 -11.72 16.15 -6.39
N THR A 12 -10.62 15.81 -5.73
CA THR A 12 -9.24 16.01 -6.25
C THR A 12 -8.70 14.70 -6.78
N LEU A 13 -8.27 14.67 -8.04
CA LEU A 13 -7.62 13.51 -8.64
C LEU A 13 -6.24 13.30 -8.00
N LEU A 14 -6.04 12.18 -7.32
CA LEU A 14 -4.75 11.79 -6.74
C LEU A 14 -3.91 10.95 -7.71
N LYS A 15 -4.56 10.03 -8.44
CA LYS A 15 -3.87 9.10 -9.33
C LYS A 15 -4.79 8.63 -10.45
N ARG A 16 -4.20 8.45 -11.65
CA ARG A 16 -4.81 7.73 -12.77
C ARG A 16 -3.82 6.70 -13.27
N ASP A 17 -4.24 5.44 -13.35
CA ASP A 17 -3.44 4.34 -13.86
C ASP A 17 -4.29 3.37 -14.71
N LEU A 18 -3.71 2.26 -15.13
CA LEU A 18 -4.40 1.24 -15.92
C LEU A 18 -5.56 0.55 -15.18
N PHE A 19 -5.61 0.68 -13.86
CA PHE A 19 -6.62 0.05 -12.99
C PHE A 19 -7.73 1.03 -12.58
N GLY A 20 -7.73 2.26 -13.14
CA GLY A 20 -8.75 3.26 -12.90
C GLY A 20 -8.23 4.57 -12.34
N THR A 21 -9.10 5.28 -11.64
CA THR A 21 -8.78 6.57 -11.03
C THR A 21 -8.93 6.51 -9.51
N VAL A 22 -8.14 7.32 -8.81
CA VAL A 22 -8.22 7.51 -7.37
C VAL A 22 -8.42 8.99 -7.10
N HIS A 23 -9.49 9.32 -6.40
CA HIS A 23 -9.83 10.68 -6.03
C HIS A 23 -9.85 10.84 -4.51
N ARG A 24 -9.44 12.00 -4.04
CA ARG A 24 -9.74 12.46 -2.69
C ARG A 24 -11.06 13.22 -2.75
N LEU A 25 -12.00 12.82 -1.93
CA LEU A 25 -13.27 13.50 -1.75
C LEU A 25 -13.14 14.35 -0.49
N GLY A 26 -13.21 15.67 -0.64
CA GLY A 26 -13.30 16.59 0.49
C GLY A 26 -14.67 16.42 1.16
N GLY A 27 -14.75 16.56 2.48
CA GLY A 27 -16.03 16.56 3.18
C GLY A 27 -16.89 17.74 2.68
N VAL A 28 -18.03 17.42 2.06
CA VAL A 28 -19.04 18.41 1.62
C VAL A 28 -19.87 18.87 2.80
N ASP A 29 -19.82 18.13 3.91
CA ASP A 29 -20.62 18.37 5.10
C ASP A 29 -19.66 18.58 6.31
N PRO A 30 -19.72 19.72 7.02
CA PRO A 30 -18.89 19.96 8.21
C PRO A 30 -19.13 18.95 9.33
N ASP A 31 -20.28 18.26 9.34
CA ASP A 31 -20.61 17.19 10.29
C ASP A 31 -20.32 15.78 9.74
N ALA A 32 -20.10 15.61 8.44
CA ALA A 32 -19.65 14.37 7.83
C ALA A 32 -18.12 14.31 7.82
N ASP A 33 -17.60 14.11 8.98
CA ASP A 33 -16.21 14.02 9.35
C ASP A 33 -15.38 13.14 8.39
N ALA A 34 -14.26 13.70 7.99
CA ALA A 34 -13.10 13.10 7.35
C ALA A 34 -13.17 12.94 5.81
N ASP A 35 -12.19 13.55 5.18
CA ASP A 35 -11.77 13.27 3.81
C ASP A 35 -11.81 11.76 3.51
N ARG A 36 -12.26 11.44 2.31
CA ARG A 36 -12.37 10.06 1.84
C ARG A 36 -11.52 9.88 0.60
N VAL A 37 -11.19 8.63 0.30
CA VAL A 37 -10.54 8.26 -0.95
C VAL A 37 -11.46 7.32 -1.70
N GLN A 38 -11.81 7.69 -2.93
CA GLN A 38 -12.56 6.85 -3.84
C GLN A 38 -11.63 6.30 -4.92
N ARG A 39 -11.64 4.99 -5.10
CA ARG A 39 -11.06 4.30 -6.25
C ARG A 39 -12.19 3.88 -7.18
N ASP A 40 -12.16 4.37 -8.41
CA ASP A 40 -13.12 4.00 -9.46
C ASP A 40 -12.46 3.07 -10.46
N THR A 41 -12.94 1.83 -10.54
CA THR A 41 -12.45 0.80 -11.47
C THR A 41 -13.19 0.80 -12.81
N ALA A 42 -14.28 1.57 -12.95
CA ALA A 42 -15.00 1.72 -14.24
C ALA A 42 -14.10 2.37 -15.29
N CYS A 43 -13.25 3.32 -14.85
CA CYS A 43 -12.28 4.02 -15.70
C CYS A 43 -11.02 3.19 -16.02
N ALA A 44 -10.95 1.92 -15.63
CA ALA A 44 -9.82 1.05 -15.94
C ALA A 44 -9.74 0.77 -17.45
N ALA A 45 -8.52 0.53 -17.93
CA ALA A 45 -8.27 0.20 -19.33
C ALA A 45 -9.10 -1.00 -19.79
N THR A 46 -9.58 -0.93 -21.04
CA THR A 46 -10.37 -2.01 -21.65
C THR A 46 -9.62 -3.35 -21.54
N GLY A 47 -10.28 -4.38 -21.05
CA GLY A 47 -9.68 -5.70 -20.79
C GLY A 47 -9.05 -5.85 -19.40
N LEU A 48 -8.79 -4.76 -18.65
CA LEU A 48 -8.24 -4.83 -17.29
C LEU A 48 -9.28 -4.59 -16.19
N ARG A 49 -10.53 -4.24 -16.52
CA ARG A 49 -11.59 -3.93 -15.54
C ARG A 49 -11.83 -5.08 -14.56
N TRP A 50 -11.86 -6.32 -15.03
CA TRP A 50 -12.06 -7.48 -14.17
C TRP A 50 -10.94 -7.60 -13.12
N LEU A 51 -9.69 -7.34 -13.53
CA LEU A 51 -8.54 -7.38 -12.64
C LEU A 51 -8.58 -6.18 -11.66
N ALA A 52 -8.90 -4.99 -12.14
CA ALA A 52 -9.07 -3.80 -11.30
C ALA A 52 -10.12 -4.03 -10.20
N ARG A 53 -11.31 -4.55 -10.58
CA ARG A 53 -12.37 -4.91 -9.63
C ARG A 53 -11.91 -5.99 -8.65
N ARG A 54 -11.17 -7.00 -9.11
CA ARG A 54 -10.64 -8.06 -8.25
C ARG A 54 -9.64 -7.53 -7.22
N LEU A 55 -8.77 -6.59 -7.63
CA LEU A 55 -7.82 -5.94 -6.73
C LEU A 55 -8.54 -5.03 -5.72
N ALA A 56 -9.51 -4.23 -6.16
CA ALA A 56 -10.32 -3.38 -5.28
C ALA A 56 -11.16 -4.22 -4.31
N ALA A 57 -11.77 -5.31 -4.75
CA ALA A 57 -12.49 -6.24 -3.88
C ALA A 57 -11.56 -6.92 -2.85
N ARG A 58 -10.30 -7.15 -3.20
CA ARG A 58 -9.30 -7.67 -2.25
C ARG A 58 -8.96 -6.62 -1.20
N GLU A 59 -8.74 -5.37 -1.60
CA GLU A 59 -8.53 -4.24 -0.71
C GLU A 59 -9.73 -4.08 0.23
N ALA A 60 -10.97 -4.08 -0.28
CA ALA A 60 -12.19 -3.98 0.52
C ALA A 60 -12.25 -5.07 1.62
N ARG A 61 -11.98 -6.32 1.26
CA ARG A 61 -11.96 -7.43 2.24
C ARG A 61 -10.86 -7.25 3.31
N ALA A 62 -9.67 -6.81 2.89
CA ALA A 62 -8.58 -6.56 3.82
C ALA A 62 -8.93 -5.44 4.81
N LEU A 63 -9.45 -4.31 4.33
CA LEU A 63 -9.87 -3.18 5.15
C LEU A 63 -11.02 -3.56 6.09
N HIS A 64 -11.99 -4.36 5.63
CA HIS A 64 -13.05 -4.88 6.49
C HIS A 64 -12.50 -5.74 7.63
N ALA A 65 -11.54 -6.61 7.35
CA ALA A 65 -10.90 -7.44 8.37
C ALA A 65 -10.09 -6.62 9.39
N LEU A 66 -9.54 -5.47 8.95
CA LEU A 66 -8.72 -4.56 9.76
C LEU A 66 -9.49 -3.38 10.38
N ARG A 67 -10.83 -3.38 10.32
CA ARG A 67 -11.68 -2.25 10.73
C ARG A 67 -11.43 -1.68 12.14
N HIS A 68 -10.83 -2.48 13.02
CA HIS A 68 -10.49 -2.09 14.39
C HIS A 68 -9.00 -1.77 14.59
N LEU A 69 -8.22 -1.77 13.51
CA LEU A 69 -6.78 -1.50 13.58
C LEU A 69 -6.53 -0.02 13.24
N PRO A 70 -6.09 0.83 14.20
CA PRO A 70 -5.68 2.19 13.90
C PRO A 70 -4.40 2.17 13.03
N GLY A 71 -4.21 3.22 12.22
CA GLY A 71 -3.09 3.32 11.28
C GLY A 71 -3.31 2.58 9.95
N VAL A 72 -4.55 2.14 9.69
CA VAL A 72 -4.99 1.65 8.37
C VAL A 72 -6.30 2.35 7.97
N PRO A 73 -6.58 2.52 6.66
CA PRO A 73 -7.84 3.12 6.23
C PRO A 73 -9.04 2.28 6.66
N ARG A 74 -10.14 2.93 7.00
CA ARG A 74 -11.42 2.26 7.23
C ARG A 74 -12.17 2.12 5.92
N LEU A 75 -12.71 0.95 5.64
CA LEU A 75 -13.65 0.75 4.54
C LEU A 75 -14.93 1.54 4.84
N VAL A 76 -15.34 2.38 3.90
CA VAL A 76 -16.63 3.09 3.95
C VAL A 76 -17.65 2.34 3.12
N SER A 77 -17.34 2.06 1.83
CA SER A 77 -18.22 1.29 0.95
C SER A 77 -17.44 0.55 -0.14
N TRP A 78 -18.06 -0.50 -0.64
CA TRP A 78 -17.65 -1.24 -1.84
C TRP A 78 -18.89 -1.74 -2.57
N ASP A 79 -19.14 -1.27 -3.78
CA ASP A 79 -20.33 -1.63 -4.59
C ASP A 79 -20.02 -2.63 -5.72
N GLY A 80 -18.78 -3.11 -5.83
CA GLY A 80 -18.31 -3.98 -6.91
C GLY A 80 -17.53 -3.24 -8.00
N GLU A 81 -17.55 -1.92 -8.00
CA GLU A 81 -16.87 -1.06 -8.99
C GLU A 81 -16.12 0.10 -8.34
N ARG A 82 -16.72 0.74 -7.33
CA ARG A 82 -16.17 1.86 -6.57
C ARG A 82 -15.86 1.44 -5.15
N LEU A 83 -14.61 1.66 -4.74
CA LEU A 83 -14.14 1.47 -3.38
C LEU A 83 -13.98 2.83 -2.71
N VAL A 84 -14.70 3.06 -1.62
CA VAL A 84 -14.55 4.26 -0.78
C VAL A 84 -13.96 3.86 0.57
N ARG A 85 -12.93 4.56 0.98
CA ARG A 85 -12.24 4.37 2.27
C ARG A 85 -11.91 5.70 2.92
N SER A 86 -11.63 5.72 4.22
CA SER A 86 -11.19 6.93 4.90
C SER A 86 -9.84 7.41 4.35
N TRP A 87 -9.66 8.72 4.31
CA TRP A 87 -8.35 9.34 4.15
C TRP A 87 -7.54 9.15 5.43
N LEU A 88 -6.24 8.93 5.28
CA LEU A 88 -5.29 8.99 6.39
C LEU A 88 -4.38 10.20 6.17
N PRO A 89 -4.39 11.18 7.08
CA PRO A 89 -3.48 12.31 6.99
C PRO A 89 -2.04 11.84 7.18
N GLY A 90 -1.12 12.42 6.42
CA GLY A 90 0.30 12.10 6.50
C GLY A 90 0.99 12.22 5.14
N VAL A 91 2.30 12.12 5.17
CA VAL A 91 3.15 12.16 3.99
C VAL A 91 3.78 10.78 3.76
N PRO A 92 4.03 10.38 2.50
CA PRO A 92 4.78 9.16 2.22
C PRO A 92 6.15 9.15 2.89
N LEU A 93 6.61 7.97 3.32
CA LEU A 93 7.86 7.81 4.07
C LEU A 93 9.06 8.47 3.36
N GLN A 94 9.15 8.36 2.02
CA GLN A 94 10.23 8.99 1.24
C GLN A 94 10.19 10.52 1.25
N SER A 95 9.05 11.12 1.56
CA SER A 95 8.83 12.58 1.56
C SER A 95 8.87 13.18 2.96
N ALA A 96 9.15 12.39 4.00
CA ALA A 96 9.03 12.83 5.39
C ALA A 96 10.22 13.68 5.90
N GLY A 97 11.26 13.96 5.07
CA GLY A 97 12.40 14.81 5.44
C GLY A 97 13.30 14.32 6.57
N GLY A 98 12.92 13.25 7.24
CA GLY A 98 13.59 12.60 8.37
C GLY A 98 12.57 11.83 9.19
N VAL A 99 13.00 10.73 9.80
CA VAL A 99 12.09 9.83 10.54
C VAL A 99 12.73 9.41 11.85
N ASP A 100 12.04 9.68 12.96
CA ASP A 100 12.46 9.27 14.29
C ASP A 100 12.54 7.72 14.38
N PRO A 101 13.56 7.14 15.03
CA PRO A 101 13.63 5.71 15.30
C PRO A 101 12.38 5.14 16.02
N ALA A 102 11.63 5.97 16.76
CA ALA A 102 10.37 5.60 17.37
C ALA A 102 9.31 5.19 16.33
N TYR A 103 9.27 5.88 15.19
CA TYR A 103 8.40 5.52 14.07
C TYR A 103 8.54 4.03 13.69
N PHE A 104 9.77 3.53 13.56
CA PHE A 104 10.00 2.14 13.18
C PHE A 104 9.64 1.14 14.29
N ARG A 105 9.64 1.56 15.55
CA ARG A 105 9.12 0.72 16.65
C ARG A 105 7.60 0.58 16.54
N GLU A 106 6.91 1.69 16.32
CA GLU A 106 5.46 1.71 16.14
C GLU A 106 5.03 1.03 14.83
N ALA A 107 5.77 1.23 13.73
CA ALA A 107 5.53 0.54 12.46
C ALA A 107 5.66 -0.98 12.61
N LEU A 108 6.65 -1.46 13.38
CA LEU A 108 6.78 -2.88 13.69
C LEU A 108 5.61 -3.39 14.53
N HIS A 109 5.12 -2.57 15.47
CA HIS A 109 3.95 -2.92 16.29
C HIS A 109 2.68 -2.98 15.42
N LEU A 110 2.45 -1.99 14.56
CA LEU A 110 1.34 -1.96 13.61
C LEU A 110 1.37 -3.19 12.69
N LEU A 111 2.53 -3.52 12.11
CA LEU A 111 2.70 -4.68 11.25
C LEU A 111 2.42 -6.00 11.98
N ARG A 112 2.85 -6.13 13.24
CA ARG A 112 2.54 -7.32 14.07
C ARG A 112 1.04 -7.48 14.32
N ARG A 113 0.33 -6.38 14.56
CA ARG A 113 -1.12 -6.39 14.74
C ARG A 113 -1.84 -6.79 13.44
N LEU A 114 -1.38 -6.29 12.29
CA LEU A 114 -1.85 -6.69 10.97
C LEU A 114 -1.68 -8.20 10.75
N HIS A 115 -0.48 -8.73 11.03
CA HIS A 115 -0.23 -10.18 10.95
C HIS A 115 -1.04 -10.98 11.99
N ALA A 116 -1.27 -10.42 13.19
CA ALA A 116 -2.14 -11.03 14.21
C ALA A 116 -3.60 -11.10 13.76
N ALA A 117 -4.07 -10.20 12.92
CA ALA A 117 -5.38 -10.29 12.26
C ALA A 117 -5.42 -11.34 11.12
N GLY A 118 -4.32 -12.06 10.89
CA GLY A 118 -4.23 -13.10 9.84
C GLY A 118 -4.01 -12.56 8.44
N LEU A 119 -3.57 -11.32 8.29
CA LEU A 119 -3.40 -10.65 7.03
C LEU A 119 -1.91 -10.35 6.76
N VAL A 120 -1.47 -10.44 5.51
CA VAL A 120 -0.16 -10.00 5.01
C VAL A 120 -0.38 -8.96 3.91
N HIS A 121 0.47 -7.94 3.85
CA HIS A 121 0.27 -6.82 2.93
C HIS A 121 0.81 -7.09 1.53
N ASN A 122 1.98 -7.73 1.43
CA ASN A 122 2.68 -8.11 0.19
C ASN A 122 3.19 -6.97 -0.71
N ASP A 123 3.05 -5.69 -0.32
CA ASP A 123 3.52 -4.54 -1.11
C ASP A 123 4.23 -3.49 -0.23
N LEU A 124 4.77 -3.88 0.92
CA LEU A 124 5.48 -2.98 1.84
C LEU A 124 6.91 -2.65 1.40
N ALA A 125 7.34 -3.15 0.25
CA ALA A 125 8.59 -2.73 -0.39
C ALA A 125 8.53 -1.29 -0.90
N LYS A 126 7.34 -0.79 -1.23
CA LYS A 126 7.09 0.57 -1.69
C LYS A 126 7.02 1.51 -0.49
N GLU A 127 7.88 2.53 -0.47
CA GLU A 127 7.87 3.58 0.56
C GLU A 127 6.56 4.39 0.59
N PRO A 128 5.90 4.68 -0.57
CA PRO A 128 4.59 5.35 -0.58
C PRO A 128 3.48 4.62 0.18
N ASN A 129 3.61 3.31 0.41
CA ASN A 129 2.62 2.54 1.16
C ASN A 129 2.76 2.70 2.68
N TRP A 130 3.83 3.36 3.13
CA TRP A 130 4.05 3.79 4.50
C TRP A 130 3.86 5.29 4.61
N LEU A 131 2.98 5.74 5.51
CA LEU A 131 2.79 7.15 5.80
C LEU A 131 3.38 7.51 7.15
N VAL A 132 3.88 8.74 7.24
CA VAL A 132 4.22 9.41 8.50
C VAL A 132 3.10 10.39 8.78
N GLY A 133 2.31 10.12 9.82
CA GLY A 133 1.21 10.96 10.24
C GLY A 133 1.68 12.30 10.80
N PRO A 134 0.78 13.28 10.98
CA PRO A 134 1.10 14.57 11.59
C PRO A 134 1.66 14.46 13.01
N ASP A 135 1.30 13.39 13.72
CA ASP A 135 1.77 13.01 15.04
C ASP A 135 3.07 12.16 15.02
N GLY A 136 3.68 11.99 13.86
CA GLY A 136 4.86 11.15 13.64
C GLY A 136 4.56 9.64 13.64
N ARG A 137 3.30 9.21 13.78
CA ARG A 137 2.93 7.80 13.81
C ARG A 137 2.85 7.17 12.44
N PRO A 138 3.16 5.87 12.33
CA PRO A 138 3.05 5.15 11.06
C PRO A 138 1.60 4.82 10.70
N ALA A 139 1.32 4.89 9.39
CA ALA A 139 0.13 4.32 8.81
C ALA A 139 0.48 3.52 7.56
N ILE A 140 -0.39 2.57 7.20
CA ILE A 140 -0.22 1.69 6.03
C ILE A 140 -1.40 1.87 5.09
N VAL A 141 -1.12 2.03 3.79
CA VAL A 141 -2.12 2.19 2.73
C VAL A 141 -1.89 1.21 1.57
N ASP A 142 -2.85 1.12 0.65
CA ASP A 142 -2.81 0.31 -0.58
C ASP A 142 -2.79 -1.22 -0.33
N PHE A 143 -3.93 -1.75 0.11
CA PHE A 143 -4.12 -3.17 0.43
C PHE A 143 -4.52 -4.05 -0.78
N GLN A 144 -4.30 -3.60 -2.02
CA GLN A 144 -4.69 -4.34 -3.23
C GLN A 144 -4.02 -5.70 -3.35
N LEU A 145 -2.78 -5.84 -2.88
CA LEU A 145 -2.03 -7.09 -2.91
C LEU A 145 -2.11 -7.87 -1.60
N ALA A 146 -2.85 -7.35 -0.62
CA ALA A 146 -3.00 -8.01 0.66
C ALA A 146 -3.63 -9.41 0.52
N MET A 147 -3.18 -10.33 1.36
CA MET A 147 -3.69 -11.70 1.41
C MET A 147 -4.11 -12.07 2.83
N GLN A 148 -5.25 -12.74 2.94
CA GLN A 148 -5.76 -13.30 4.17
C GLN A 148 -5.93 -14.83 3.98
N PRO A 149 -4.87 -15.63 4.11
CA PRO A 149 -4.95 -17.08 3.99
C PRO A 149 -5.83 -17.66 5.11
N ARG A 150 -6.68 -18.64 4.77
CA ARG A 150 -7.57 -19.31 5.75
C ARG A 150 -6.79 -19.98 6.89
N VAL A 151 -5.56 -20.39 6.63
CA VAL A 151 -4.68 -21.05 7.61
C VAL A 151 -3.36 -20.29 7.68
N ARG A 152 -2.90 -20.00 8.90
CA ARG A 152 -1.58 -19.39 9.14
C ARG A 152 -0.43 -20.39 8.99
N GLY A 153 -0.40 -21.06 7.82
CA GLY A 153 0.56 -22.08 7.48
C GLY A 153 1.93 -21.54 7.06
N ARG A 154 2.70 -22.36 6.35
CA ARG A 154 4.04 -22.00 5.88
C ARG A 154 4.04 -20.78 4.95
N VAL A 155 3.07 -20.69 4.04
CA VAL A 155 2.94 -19.57 3.10
C VAL A 155 2.68 -18.25 3.84
N PHE A 156 1.76 -18.21 4.79
CA PHE A 156 1.51 -17.03 5.60
C PHE A 156 2.79 -16.56 6.31
N ARG A 157 3.48 -17.48 7.00
CA ARG A 157 4.73 -17.15 7.72
C ARG A 157 5.82 -16.64 6.80
N MET A 158 5.91 -17.15 5.58
CA MET A 158 6.86 -16.71 4.58
C MET A 158 6.58 -15.27 4.14
N LEU A 159 5.32 -14.97 3.78
CA LEU A 159 4.90 -13.64 3.35
C LEU A 159 4.99 -12.60 4.49
N ALA A 160 4.60 -12.98 5.70
CA ALA A 160 4.74 -12.12 6.88
C ALA A 160 6.21 -11.79 7.21
N ARG A 161 7.12 -12.73 6.98
CA ARG A 161 8.57 -12.46 7.10
C ARG A 161 9.07 -11.51 6.02
N ASP A 162 8.50 -11.58 4.83
CA ASP A 162 8.86 -10.69 3.72
C ASP A 162 8.36 -9.26 3.99
N ASP A 163 7.12 -9.09 4.45
CA ASP A 163 6.62 -7.80 4.94
C ASP A 163 7.54 -7.20 6.02
N LEU A 164 7.90 -8.00 7.04
CA LEU A 164 8.84 -7.57 8.08
C LEU A 164 10.19 -7.17 7.50
N ARG A 165 10.69 -7.92 6.54
CA ARG A 165 11.98 -7.65 5.90
C ARG A 165 11.96 -6.35 5.12
N HIS A 166 10.85 -6.00 4.45
CA HIS A 166 10.67 -4.73 3.78
C HIS A 166 10.67 -3.56 4.76
N LEU A 167 9.95 -3.65 5.87
CA LEU A 167 10.00 -2.65 6.94
C LEU A 167 11.42 -2.46 7.47
N LEU A 168 12.17 -3.54 7.69
CA LEU A 168 13.56 -3.46 8.17
C LEU A 168 14.54 -2.87 7.13
N LYS A 169 14.26 -3.06 5.83
CA LYS A 169 15.02 -2.37 4.77
C LYS A 169 14.81 -0.87 4.83
N HIS A 170 13.56 -0.41 5.01
CA HIS A 170 13.29 1.01 5.21
C HIS A 170 14.00 1.52 6.47
N LYS A 171 13.86 0.81 7.61
CA LYS A 171 14.59 1.18 8.82
C LYS A 171 16.10 1.30 8.59
N ARG A 172 16.70 0.40 7.81
CA ARG A 172 18.13 0.48 7.45
C ARG A 172 18.46 1.73 6.63
N SER A 173 17.57 2.13 5.73
CA SER A 173 17.77 3.33 4.89
C SER A 173 17.69 4.64 5.69
N TYR A 174 16.83 4.71 6.71
CA TYR A 174 16.56 5.94 7.45
C TYR A 174 17.23 5.98 8.84
N CYS A 175 17.41 4.85 9.50
CA CYS A 175 17.88 4.74 10.88
C CYS A 175 18.84 3.56 11.07
N ALA A 176 19.87 3.44 10.25
CA ALA A 176 20.80 2.30 10.24
C ALA A 176 21.44 2.03 11.62
N ALA A 177 21.85 3.08 12.35
CA ALA A 177 22.46 2.97 13.67
C ALA A 177 21.53 2.36 14.74
N HIS A 178 20.22 2.36 14.50
CA HIS A 178 19.22 1.82 15.43
C HIS A 178 18.77 0.39 15.10
N LEU A 179 19.47 -0.31 14.19
CA LEU A 179 19.20 -1.73 13.93
C LEU A 179 19.76 -2.59 15.06
N THR A 180 18.93 -3.51 15.56
CA THR A 180 19.41 -4.53 16.51
C THR A 180 20.13 -5.66 15.78
N ALA A 181 21.00 -6.41 16.49
CA ALA A 181 21.68 -7.59 15.93
C ALA A 181 20.70 -8.60 15.32
N ARG A 182 19.53 -8.81 15.95
CA ARG A 182 18.45 -9.68 15.42
C ARG A 182 17.88 -9.15 14.10
N GLN A 183 17.69 -7.83 13.98
CA GLN A 183 17.20 -7.20 12.77
C GLN A 183 18.21 -7.31 11.64
N CYS A 184 19.49 -7.11 11.92
CA CYS A 184 20.58 -7.34 10.97
C CYS A 184 20.62 -8.80 10.48
N ALA A 185 20.47 -9.77 11.39
CA ALA A 185 20.41 -11.19 11.02
C ALA A 185 19.22 -11.52 10.12
N ILE A 186 18.04 -10.89 10.34
CA ILE A 186 16.86 -11.03 9.44
C ILE A 186 17.17 -10.46 8.05
N LEU A 187 17.82 -9.30 7.98
CA LEU A 187 18.19 -8.67 6.71
C LEU A 187 19.24 -9.46 5.93
N ALA A 188 20.18 -10.10 6.60
CA ALA A 188 21.22 -10.91 5.98
C ALA A 188 20.68 -12.18 5.31
N ARG A 189 19.58 -12.73 5.81
CA ARG A 189 18.96 -13.93 5.22
C ARG A 189 18.25 -13.59 3.92
N ARG A 190 18.52 -14.31 2.84
CA ARG A 190 17.76 -14.18 1.58
C ARG A 190 16.32 -14.64 1.79
N SER A 191 15.35 -13.87 1.25
CA SER A 191 13.95 -14.26 1.23
C SER A 191 13.69 -15.18 0.03
N PRO A 192 13.19 -16.42 0.24
CA PRO A 192 12.86 -17.33 -0.86
C PRO A 192 11.85 -16.75 -1.87
N PRO A 193 10.80 -16.01 -1.45
CA PRO A 193 9.88 -15.37 -2.39
C PRO A 193 10.53 -14.30 -3.26
N ALA A 194 11.43 -13.50 -2.66
CA ALA A 194 12.13 -12.46 -3.42
C ALA A 194 13.06 -13.07 -4.48
N ALA A 195 13.66 -14.21 -4.21
CA ALA A 195 14.45 -14.96 -5.19
C ALA A 195 13.56 -15.55 -6.31
N ALA A 196 12.45 -16.20 -5.96
CA ALA A 196 11.50 -16.73 -6.92
C ALA A 196 10.85 -15.63 -7.78
N TRP A 197 10.43 -14.52 -7.15
CA TRP A 197 9.90 -13.35 -7.85
C TRP A 197 10.91 -12.73 -8.82
N ALA A 198 12.16 -12.58 -8.39
CA ALA A 198 13.21 -12.01 -9.22
C ALA A 198 13.50 -12.85 -10.47
N HIS A 199 13.36 -14.19 -10.37
CA HIS A 199 13.68 -15.11 -11.46
C HIS A 199 12.47 -15.44 -12.36
N THR A 200 11.23 -15.37 -11.85
CA THR A 200 10.05 -15.83 -12.60
C THR A 200 9.10 -14.72 -13.00
N VAL A 201 8.69 -13.88 -12.08
CA VAL A 201 7.62 -12.89 -12.29
C VAL A 201 8.17 -11.52 -12.69
N LYS A 202 9.29 -11.09 -12.12
CA LYS A 202 9.89 -9.78 -12.41
C LYS A 202 10.28 -9.61 -13.88
N PRO A 203 10.86 -10.60 -14.60
CA PRO A 203 11.13 -10.48 -16.03
C PRO A 203 9.85 -10.31 -16.86
N VAL A 204 8.82 -11.09 -16.55
CA VAL A 204 7.51 -11.03 -17.24
C VAL A 204 6.82 -9.70 -16.95
N TYR A 205 6.77 -9.27 -15.69
CA TYR A 205 6.21 -7.99 -15.29
C TYR A 205 6.94 -6.82 -15.99
N ARG A 206 8.29 -6.83 -16.01
CA ARG A 206 9.10 -5.79 -16.69
C ARG A 206 8.92 -5.83 -18.21
N PHE A 207 8.75 -7.00 -18.80
CA PHE A 207 8.47 -7.14 -20.24
C PHE A 207 7.09 -6.55 -20.57
N VAL A 208 6.06 -6.89 -19.81
CA VAL A 208 4.69 -6.39 -20.02
C VAL A 208 4.61 -4.89 -19.80
N THR A 209 5.17 -4.37 -18.71
CA THR A 209 5.08 -2.94 -18.37
C THR A 209 5.93 -2.07 -19.25
N ARG A 210 7.16 -2.49 -19.59
CA ARG A 210 8.07 -1.67 -20.39
C ARG A 210 7.84 -1.80 -21.91
N ARG A 211 7.55 -3.02 -22.38
CA ARG A 211 7.50 -3.28 -23.83
C ARG A 211 6.10 -3.21 -24.42
N LEU A 212 5.06 -3.61 -23.67
CA LEU A 212 3.67 -3.56 -24.13
C LEU A 212 2.94 -2.29 -23.69
N LEU A 213 3.28 -1.71 -22.55
CA LEU A 213 2.56 -0.58 -21.97
C LEU A 213 3.36 0.73 -21.95
N GLY A 214 4.64 0.73 -22.40
CA GLY A 214 5.49 1.92 -22.48
C GLY A 214 5.71 2.64 -21.13
N TRP A 215 5.47 1.94 -20.01
CA TRP A 215 5.46 2.55 -18.69
C TRP A 215 6.83 2.42 -18.01
N ALA A 216 7.48 3.56 -17.77
CA ALA A 216 8.65 3.62 -16.89
C ALA A 216 8.18 3.74 -15.45
N ASP A 217 8.41 2.69 -14.68
CA ASP A 217 8.13 2.65 -13.23
C ASP A 217 9.11 3.61 -12.52
N ARG A 218 8.70 4.87 -12.32
CA ARG A 218 9.45 5.93 -11.63
C ARG A 218 9.09 6.04 -10.15
N GLU A 219 8.42 5.06 -9.58
CA GLU A 219 8.01 5.14 -8.19
C GLU A 219 9.14 4.74 -7.23
N GLY A 220 9.74 5.71 -6.57
CA GLY A 220 10.45 5.54 -5.31
C GLY A 220 11.97 5.46 -5.31
N ALA A 221 12.66 5.40 -6.45
CA ALA A 221 14.14 5.35 -6.46
C ALA A 221 14.81 6.64 -6.98
N GLY A 222 14.06 7.54 -7.63
CA GLY A 222 14.59 8.74 -8.29
C GLY A 222 14.54 10.03 -7.46
N ASP A 223 13.71 10.10 -6.42
CA ASP A 223 13.45 11.36 -5.71
C ASP A 223 14.33 11.61 -4.46
N ARG A 224 15.29 10.73 -4.19
CA ARG A 224 16.20 10.91 -3.04
C ARG A 224 17.36 11.89 -3.27
N GLY A 225 17.35 12.62 -4.35
CA GLY A 225 18.47 13.48 -4.76
C GLY A 225 18.15 14.97 -4.94
N ALA A 226 16.97 15.46 -4.52
CA ALA A 226 16.61 16.88 -4.63
C ALA A 226 16.12 17.39 -3.25
N ALA A 227 17.07 17.61 -2.34
CA ALA A 227 16.95 18.48 -1.16
C ALA A 227 18.35 19.01 -0.82
#